data_e32a7c4bcc79b1889b4fb0f12390688c
#
_entry.id   e32a7c4bcc79b1889b4fb0f12390688c
#
_cell.length_a   1.000
_cell.length_b   1.000
_cell.length_c   1.000
_cell.angle_alpha   90.00
_cell.angle_beta   90.00
_cell.angle_gamma   90.00
#
_symmetry.space_group_name_H-M   'P 1'
#
loop_
_entity.id
_entity.type
_entity.pdbx_description
1 polymer ?
#
loop_
_entity_poly.entity_id
_entity_poly.type
_entity_poly.pdbx_seq_one_letter_code
_entity_poly.pdbx_strand_id
1 'polypeptide(L)'
;MSSTLQLEFCGEWFPVPREEPFYIGREGALEIDDNPYLHRRFLRIAYVDDLWWIENVGSRLSATLADSDGNTQAWLAPGARLPLVYAGTTILFTAGPTTYEVNLVNPDPAFAPAKAEPLHVGETTIGPVTLTESQHLLLLALAEPVLSGRGSAAIPTSAQAAARLGWALTKFNRKLDNVCDKLDRNGVRGLRGGPQQLAVNRRARLVEHAVASRIVSADQLPTLDEEHARNADPA
;
A
#
# COMPACT_ATOMS: atom_id res chain seq x y z
N MET A 1 14.35 13.43 27.14
CA MET A 1 13.56 14.17 26.12
C MET A 1 12.63 13.17 25.48
N SER A 2 11.33 13.30 25.69
CA SER A 2 10.36 12.35 25.11
C SER A 2 10.37 12.53 23.60
N SER A 3 10.83 11.53 22.88
CA SER A 3 10.87 11.56 21.41
C SER A 3 9.43 11.51 20.88
N THR A 4 9.09 12.48 20.04
CA THR A 4 7.75 12.67 19.49
C THR A 4 7.60 11.82 18.24
N LEU A 5 6.43 11.20 18.02
CA LEU A 5 6.09 10.53 16.77
C LEU A 5 6.26 11.51 15.60
N GLN A 6 6.93 11.09 14.55
CA GLN A 6 7.16 11.90 13.36
C GLN A 6 6.37 11.33 12.18
N LEU A 7 5.79 12.20 11.38
CA LEU A 7 5.10 11.85 10.15
C LEU A 7 5.84 12.48 8.97
N GLU A 8 6.08 11.72 7.92
CA GLU A 8 6.65 12.19 6.66
C GLU A 8 5.62 12.09 5.54
N PHE A 9 5.49 13.16 4.77
CA PHE A 9 4.71 13.21 3.56
C PHE A 9 5.37 14.11 2.51
N CYS A 10 5.58 13.59 1.31
CA CYS A 10 6.22 14.31 0.18
C CYS A 10 7.61 14.90 0.52
N GLY A 11 8.34 14.31 1.44
CA GLY A 11 9.66 14.78 1.91
C GLY A 11 9.58 15.81 3.03
N GLU A 12 8.41 16.20 3.48
CA GLU A 12 8.19 17.08 4.61
C GLU A 12 7.90 16.29 5.89
N TRP A 13 8.40 16.80 7.04
CA TRP A 13 8.28 16.15 8.34
C TRP A 13 7.38 16.94 9.27
N PHE A 14 6.44 16.24 9.90
CA PHE A 14 5.45 16.80 10.81
C PHE A 14 5.56 16.12 12.17
N PRO A 15 5.85 16.85 13.27
CA PRO A 15 5.79 16.29 14.60
C PRO A 15 4.32 16.07 15.00
N VAL A 16 4.02 14.89 15.52
CA VAL A 16 2.66 14.54 15.99
C VAL A 16 2.60 14.81 17.50
N PRO A 17 1.79 15.79 17.98
CA PRO A 17 1.67 16.12 19.39
C PRO A 17 1.00 15.00 20.19
N ARG A 18 1.36 14.85 21.48
CA ARG A 18 0.71 13.88 22.38
C ARG A 18 -0.58 14.39 22.99
N GLU A 19 -0.67 15.69 23.16
CA GLU A 19 -1.73 16.36 23.93
C GLU A 19 -3.02 16.53 23.15
N GLU A 20 -2.94 16.53 21.82
CA GLU A 20 -4.08 16.74 20.95
C GLU A 20 -4.09 15.76 19.76
N PRO A 21 -5.28 15.43 19.23
CA PRO A 21 -5.39 14.56 18.07
C PRO A 21 -4.83 15.22 16.79
N PHE A 22 -4.04 14.48 16.03
CA PHE A 22 -3.50 14.88 14.74
C PHE A 22 -4.38 14.33 13.61
N TYR A 23 -4.97 15.20 12.81
CA TYR A 23 -5.85 14.80 11.70
C TYR A 23 -5.14 14.90 10.36
N ILE A 24 -5.38 13.90 9.50
CA ILE A 24 -4.86 13.77 8.14
C ILE A 24 -6.05 13.73 7.18
N GLY A 25 -6.05 14.54 6.13
CA GLY A 25 -7.12 14.57 5.14
C GLY A 25 -7.01 15.75 4.19
N ARG A 26 -8.14 16.25 3.68
CA ARG A 26 -8.19 17.53 2.98
C ARG A 26 -8.10 18.72 3.92
N GLU A 27 -8.47 18.50 5.18
CA GLU A 27 -8.44 19.47 6.27
C GLU A 27 -7.81 18.79 7.49
N GLY A 28 -6.95 19.49 8.22
CA GLY A 28 -6.33 18.95 9.43
C GLY A 28 -4.94 19.50 9.65
N ALA A 29 -4.19 18.83 10.54
CA ALA A 29 -2.80 19.18 10.80
C ALA A 29 -1.88 18.75 9.64
N LEU A 30 -2.27 17.73 8.88
CA LEU A 30 -1.68 17.40 7.58
C LEU A 30 -2.77 17.46 6.50
N GLU A 31 -2.68 18.50 5.68
CA GLU A 31 -3.47 18.62 4.46
C GLU A 31 -2.76 17.88 3.32
N ILE A 32 -3.35 16.74 2.90
CA ILE A 32 -2.75 15.88 1.88
C ILE A 32 -2.88 16.49 0.48
N ASP A 33 -4.14 16.83 0.09
CA ASP A 33 -4.48 17.26 -1.26
C ASP A 33 -5.94 17.76 -1.28
N ASP A 34 -6.27 18.68 -2.17
CA ASP A 34 -7.66 19.11 -2.45
C ASP A 34 -8.41 18.12 -3.36
N ASN A 35 -8.17 16.83 -3.15
CA ASN A 35 -8.82 15.75 -3.88
C ASN A 35 -10.27 15.56 -3.39
N PRO A 36 -11.31 15.76 -4.24
CA PRO A 36 -12.71 15.65 -3.83
C PRO A 36 -13.12 14.26 -3.36
N TYR A 37 -12.34 13.21 -3.69
CA TYR A 37 -12.56 11.85 -3.23
C TYR A 37 -11.97 11.59 -1.84
N LEU A 38 -11.09 12.46 -1.33
CA LEU A 38 -10.51 12.36 0.01
C LEU A 38 -11.45 13.02 1.02
N HIS A 39 -11.61 12.40 2.19
CA HIS A 39 -12.37 12.98 3.30
C HIS A 39 -11.68 14.24 3.84
N ARG A 40 -12.45 15.20 4.35
CA ARG A 40 -11.89 16.37 5.05
C ARG A 40 -10.98 15.92 6.20
N ARG A 41 -11.47 15.02 7.04
CA ARG A 41 -10.69 14.30 8.06
C ARG A 41 -10.81 12.82 7.76
N PHE A 42 -9.71 12.20 7.35
CA PHE A 42 -9.67 10.80 6.95
C PHE A 42 -9.09 9.92 8.04
N LEU A 43 -7.91 10.28 8.51
CA LEU A 43 -7.24 9.56 9.59
C LEU A 43 -7.05 10.49 10.79
N ARG A 44 -7.07 9.89 11.98
CA ARG A 44 -6.76 10.53 13.25
C ARG A 44 -5.66 9.76 13.94
N ILE A 45 -4.61 10.45 14.38
CA ILE A 45 -3.57 9.89 15.23
C ILE A 45 -3.73 10.53 16.61
N ALA A 46 -3.73 9.73 17.66
CA ALA A 46 -3.85 10.18 19.04
C ALA A 46 -2.99 9.31 19.99
N TYR A 47 -2.50 9.91 21.05
CA TYR A 47 -1.80 9.23 22.15
C TYR A 47 -2.76 8.99 23.28
N VAL A 48 -3.06 7.72 23.60
CA VAL A 48 -4.03 7.32 24.61
C VAL A 48 -3.51 6.08 25.31
N ASP A 49 -3.56 6.05 26.64
CA ASP A 49 -3.12 4.92 27.48
C ASP A 49 -1.70 4.45 27.14
N ASP A 50 -0.77 5.40 27.06
CA ASP A 50 0.66 5.19 26.76
C ASP A 50 0.95 4.55 25.39
N LEU A 51 -0.01 4.60 24.46
CA LEU A 51 0.14 4.10 23.09
C LEU A 51 -0.31 5.14 22.06
N TRP A 52 0.36 5.14 20.92
CA TRP A 52 -0.11 5.82 19.74
C TRP A 52 -1.18 4.97 19.02
N TRP A 53 -2.26 5.61 18.66
CA TRP A 53 -3.35 4.99 17.90
C TRP A 53 -3.56 5.72 16.59
N ILE A 54 -3.83 4.95 15.54
CA ILE A 54 -4.35 5.47 14.28
C ILE A 54 -5.79 4.99 14.10
N GLU A 55 -6.66 5.91 13.72
CA GLU A 55 -8.09 5.66 13.54
C GLU A 55 -8.52 6.16 12.16
N ASN A 56 -9.33 5.37 11.48
CA ASN A 56 -10.00 5.81 10.27
C ASN A 56 -11.35 6.46 10.66
N VAL A 57 -11.37 7.79 10.68
CA VAL A 57 -12.58 8.59 11.01
C VAL A 57 -13.39 8.94 9.77
N GLY A 58 -12.94 8.51 8.58
CA GLY A 58 -13.68 8.61 7.33
C GLY A 58 -14.80 7.58 7.25
N SER A 59 -15.66 7.71 6.24
CA SER A 59 -16.84 6.84 6.06
C SER A 59 -16.79 5.93 4.82
N ARG A 60 -15.80 6.12 3.93
CA ARG A 60 -15.75 5.44 2.62
C ARG A 60 -14.41 4.81 2.28
N LEU A 61 -13.32 5.53 2.54
CA LEU A 61 -11.98 5.08 2.20
C LEU A 61 -11.44 4.18 3.30
N SER A 62 -10.64 3.21 2.91
CA SER A 62 -9.82 2.43 3.82
C SER A 62 -8.35 2.75 3.58
N ALA A 63 -7.51 2.49 4.58
CA ALA A 63 -6.07 2.56 4.44
C ALA A 63 -5.43 1.19 4.66
N THR A 64 -4.26 0.98 4.10
CA THR A 64 -3.40 -0.17 4.35
C THR A 64 -2.20 0.31 5.16
N LEU A 65 -1.99 -0.29 6.32
CA LEU A 65 -0.83 -0.06 7.17
C LEU A 65 0.15 -1.21 7.02
N ALA A 66 1.43 -0.92 6.93
CA ALA A 66 2.49 -1.91 6.96
C ALA A 66 3.64 -1.43 7.84
N ASP A 67 4.35 -2.35 8.49
CA ASP A 67 5.63 -2.01 9.08
C ASP A 67 6.66 -1.69 7.98
N SER A 68 7.73 -0.99 8.32
CA SER A 68 8.74 -0.55 7.34
C SER A 68 9.42 -1.71 6.60
N ASP A 69 9.40 -2.92 7.15
CA ASP A 69 9.97 -4.11 6.53
C ASP A 69 8.97 -4.92 5.70
N GLY A 70 7.66 -4.55 5.77
CA GLY A 70 6.59 -5.22 5.05
C GLY A 70 6.19 -6.59 5.60
N ASN A 71 6.70 -6.97 6.79
CA ASN A 71 6.40 -8.26 7.43
C ASN A 71 4.99 -8.31 8.02
N THR A 72 4.47 -7.16 8.40
CA THR A 72 3.12 -7.02 8.97
C THR A 72 2.30 -6.04 8.17
N GLN A 73 1.08 -6.44 7.85
CA GLN A 73 0.14 -5.60 7.12
C GLN A 73 -1.24 -5.66 7.77
N ALA A 74 -1.89 -4.51 7.89
CA ALA A 74 -3.23 -4.39 8.41
C ALA A 74 -4.10 -3.50 7.51
N TRP A 75 -5.39 -3.84 7.42
CA TRP A 75 -6.38 -3.05 6.69
C TRP A 75 -7.23 -2.25 7.67
N LEU A 76 -7.16 -0.92 7.58
CA LEU A 76 -7.87 0.02 8.42
C LEU A 76 -9.15 0.48 7.71
N ALA A 77 -10.24 -0.24 7.94
CA ALA A 77 -11.56 0.09 7.41
C ALA A 77 -12.15 1.35 8.08
N PRO A 78 -13.18 1.99 7.49
CA PRO A 78 -13.93 3.07 8.16
C PRO A 78 -14.37 2.67 9.57
N GLY A 79 -14.11 3.54 10.54
CA GLY A 79 -14.43 3.31 11.96
C GLY A 79 -13.48 2.37 12.70
N ALA A 80 -12.49 1.78 12.04
CA ALA A 80 -11.48 0.94 12.69
C ALA A 80 -10.35 1.77 13.31
N ARG A 81 -9.70 1.19 14.34
CA ARG A 81 -8.50 1.75 14.97
C ARG A 81 -7.44 0.66 15.18
N LEU A 82 -6.19 1.03 15.11
CA LEU A 82 -5.04 0.16 15.34
C LEU A 82 -3.97 0.88 16.16
N PRO A 83 -3.24 0.17 17.03
CA PRO A 83 -2.09 0.74 17.72
C PRO A 83 -0.90 0.86 16.76
N LEU A 84 -0.14 1.96 16.88
CA LEU A 84 1.11 2.18 16.16
C LEU A 84 2.27 1.69 17.03
N VAL A 85 2.61 0.42 16.87
CA VAL A 85 3.58 -0.27 17.73
C VAL A 85 4.97 -0.43 17.11
N TYR A 86 5.09 -0.25 15.79
CA TYR A 86 6.35 -0.41 15.06
C TYR A 86 7.19 0.87 15.05
N ALA A 87 8.50 0.71 14.87
CA ALA A 87 9.41 1.84 14.72
C ALA A 87 9.12 2.66 13.45
N GLY A 88 8.75 1.99 12.38
CA GLY A 88 8.30 2.61 11.13
C GLY A 88 6.98 2.01 10.68
N THR A 89 6.06 2.85 10.24
CA THR A 89 4.77 2.42 9.66
C THR A 89 4.49 3.20 8.39
N THR A 90 4.32 2.49 7.28
CA THR A 90 3.85 3.04 6.01
C THR A 90 2.34 2.92 5.92
N ILE A 91 1.67 4.02 5.58
CA ILE A 91 0.23 4.11 5.38
C ILE A 91 -0.04 4.37 3.91
N LEU A 92 -0.74 3.46 3.25
CA LEU A 92 -1.16 3.57 1.85
C LEU A 92 -2.67 3.66 1.76
N PHE A 93 -3.18 4.61 0.99
CA PHE A 93 -4.61 4.71 0.70
C PHE A 93 -4.85 5.35 -0.67
N THR A 94 -5.99 5.03 -1.27
CA THR A 94 -6.37 5.54 -2.58
C THR A 94 -7.66 6.32 -2.51
N ALA A 95 -7.64 7.55 -3.01
CA ALA A 95 -8.82 8.41 -3.16
C ALA A 95 -9.02 8.77 -4.65
N GLY A 96 -10.08 8.24 -5.25
CA GLY A 96 -10.30 8.36 -6.70
C GLY A 96 -9.17 7.68 -7.50
N PRO A 97 -8.50 8.40 -8.41
CA PRO A 97 -7.41 7.85 -9.22
C PRO A 97 -6.04 7.89 -8.51
N THR A 98 -5.91 8.57 -7.37
CA THR A 98 -4.62 8.87 -6.73
C THR A 98 -4.40 8.00 -5.50
N THR A 99 -3.23 7.36 -5.43
CA THR A 99 -2.73 6.66 -4.24
C THR A 99 -1.76 7.58 -3.50
N TYR A 100 -1.90 7.61 -2.19
CA TYR A 100 -1.07 8.39 -1.27
C TYR A 100 -0.30 7.46 -0.37
N GLU A 101 0.92 7.87 -0.06
CA GLU A 101 1.80 7.21 0.90
C GLU A 101 2.19 8.22 1.98
N VAL A 102 1.99 7.82 3.23
CA VAL A 102 2.39 8.58 4.42
C VAL A 102 3.23 7.67 5.29
N ASN A 103 4.37 8.15 5.75
CA ASN A 103 5.27 7.38 6.59
C ASN A 103 5.27 7.91 8.02
N LEU A 104 5.22 7.02 9.00
CA LEU A 104 5.33 7.32 10.42
C LEU A 104 6.61 6.71 10.98
N VAL A 105 7.33 7.50 11.76
CA VAL A 105 8.50 7.07 12.52
C VAL A 105 8.18 7.23 14.01
N ASN A 106 8.08 6.10 14.71
CA ASN A 106 7.90 6.04 16.14
C ASN A 106 9.25 5.78 16.82
N PRO A 107 9.81 6.76 17.50
CA PRO A 107 11.11 6.61 18.15
C PRO A 107 11.09 5.74 19.42
N ASP A 108 9.90 5.45 19.94
CA ASP A 108 9.69 4.60 21.12
C ASP A 108 8.68 3.48 20.78
N PRO A 109 9.07 2.51 19.93
CA PRO A 109 8.19 1.45 19.50
C PRO A 109 7.91 0.46 20.65
N ALA A 110 6.63 0.11 20.83
CA ALA A 110 6.23 -0.88 21.83
C ALA A 110 6.50 -2.33 21.39
N PHE A 111 6.91 -2.56 20.14
CA PHE A 111 7.05 -3.87 19.54
C PHE A 111 8.36 -4.03 18.77
N ALA A 112 9.03 -5.17 18.97
CA ALA A 112 10.14 -5.60 18.14
C ALA A 112 9.71 -6.80 17.27
N PRO A 113 10.13 -6.87 16.00
CA PRO A 113 9.82 -8.03 15.16
C PRO A 113 10.41 -9.31 15.75
N ALA A 114 9.64 -10.41 15.69
CA ALA A 114 10.13 -11.72 16.06
C ALA A 114 11.23 -12.15 15.09
N LYS A 115 12.30 -12.77 15.60
CA LYS A 115 13.28 -13.45 14.75
C LYS A 115 12.61 -14.67 14.12
N ALA A 116 12.69 -14.78 12.79
CA ALA A 116 12.22 -15.97 12.10
C ALA A 116 13.03 -17.18 12.58
N GLU A 117 12.33 -18.25 12.98
CA GLU A 117 12.98 -19.53 13.24
C GLU A 117 13.44 -20.16 11.91
N PRO A 118 14.59 -20.85 11.88
CA PRO A 118 15.01 -21.57 10.68
C PRO A 118 13.96 -22.60 10.29
N LEU A 119 13.57 -22.63 9.02
CA LEU A 119 12.64 -23.63 8.49
C LEU A 119 13.22 -25.03 8.69
N HIS A 120 12.53 -25.87 9.47
CA HIS A 120 12.83 -27.29 9.52
C HIS A 120 12.39 -27.96 8.21
N VAL A 121 13.30 -28.71 7.59
CA VAL A 121 13.04 -29.48 6.37
C VAL A 121 11.98 -30.54 6.69
N GLY A 122 10.76 -30.39 6.13
CA GLY A 122 9.69 -31.39 6.27
C GLY A 122 8.29 -30.83 6.59
N GLU A 123 8.13 -29.57 6.98
CA GLU A 123 6.81 -28.98 7.20
C GLU A 123 6.33 -28.20 5.97
N THR A 124 5.21 -28.65 5.40
CA THR A 124 4.52 -27.92 4.33
C THR A 124 3.79 -26.73 4.94
N THR A 125 4.50 -25.66 5.23
CA THR A 125 3.87 -24.39 5.52
C THR A 125 3.28 -23.86 4.22
N ILE A 126 2.01 -23.40 4.23
CA ILE A 126 1.44 -22.65 3.10
C ILE A 126 2.31 -21.40 2.95
N GLY A 127 3.24 -21.45 2.01
CA GLY A 127 4.22 -20.40 1.77
C GLY A 127 3.56 -19.12 1.23
N PRO A 128 4.31 -18.02 1.16
CA PRO A 128 3.85 -16.77 0.54
C PRO A 128 3.36 -17.06 -0.89
N VAL A 129 2.42 -16.23 -1.36
CA VAL A 129 1.81 -16.39 -2.70
C VAL A 129 2.89 -16.39 -3.76
N THR A 130 3.17 -17.53 -4.37
CA THR A 130 4.17 -17.65 -5.43
C THR A 130 3.64 -17.01 -6.70
N LEU A 131 4.16 -15.86 -7.09
CA LEU A 131 3.83 -15.19 -8.35
C LEU A 131 4.78 -15.66 -9.46
N THR A 132 4.26 -15.79 -10.68
CA THR A 132 5.11 -15.98 -11.86
C THR A 132 5.81 -14.66 -12.21
N GLU A 133 6.94 -14.71 -12.92
CA GLU A 133 7.66 -13.52 -13.39
C GLU A 133 6.71 -12.52 -14.08
N SER A 134 5.88 -12.99 -14.99
CA SER A 134 4.92 -12.11 -15.68
C SER A 134 3.79 -11.56 -14.78
N GLN A 135 3.44 -12.23 -13.69
CA GLN A 135 2.52 -11.69 -12.68
C GLN A 135 3.21 -10.62 -11.84
N HIS A 136 4.48 -10.82 -11.54
CA HIS A 136 5.31 -9.85 -10.83
C HIS A 136 5.51 -8.58 -11.67
N LEU A 137 5.90 -8.70 -12.94
CA LEU A 137 6.04 -7.57 -13.87
C LEU A 137 4.74 -6.77 -14.03
N LEU A 138 3.58 -7.44 -14.05
CA LEU A 138 2.29 -6.77 -14.07
C LEU A 138 2.06 -5.90 -12.82
N LEU A 139 2.36 -6.44 -11.63
CA LEU A 139 2.26 -5.69 -10.37
C LEU A 139 3.21 -4.51 -10.35
N LEU A 140 4.45 -4.73 -10.79
CA LEU A 140 5.47 -3.70 -10.86
C LEU A 140 5.08 -2.55 -11.80
N ALA A 141 4.53 -2.86 -13.00
CA ALA A 141 4.05 -1.86 -13.94
C ALA A 141 2.86 -1.04 -13.41
N LEU A 142 1.97 -1.64 -12.62
CA LEU A 142 0.89 -0.91 -11.95
C LEU A 142 1.41 -0.04 -10.79
N ALA A 143 2.43 -0.51 -10.08
CA ALA A 143 2.99 0.17 -8.93
C ALA A 143 4.09 1.19 -9.29
N GLU A 144 4.59 1.21 -10.54
CA GLU A 144 5.70 2.08 -10.98
C GLU A 144 5.53 3.55 -10.55
N PRO A 145 4.35 4.22 -10.74
CA PRO A 145 4.20 5.60 -10.32
C PRO A 145 4.29 5.80 -8.80
N VAL A 146 3.79 4.83 -8.01
CA VAL A 146 3.87 4.87 -6.54
C VAL A 146 5.32 4.67 -6.09
N LEU A 147 6.02 3.69 -6.68
CA LEU A 147 7.42 3.39 -6.36
C LEU A 147 8.42 4.47 -6.82
N SER A 148 8.07 5.22 -7.87
CA SER A 148 8.89 6.32 -8.42
C SER A 148 8.52 7.68 -7.83
N GLY A 149 7.29 7.82 -7.32
CA GLY A 149 6.74 9.04 -6.76
C GLY A 149 7.17 9.26 -5.30
N ARG A 150 6.85 10.47 -4.82
CA ARG A 150 6.98 10.79 -3.39
C ARG A 150 5.62 11.25 -2.89
N GLY A 151 5.03 10.46 -2.03
CA GLY A 151 3.79 10.80 -1.31
C GLY A 151 2.49 10.61 -2.09
N SER A 152 2.44 10.83 -3.41
CA SER A 152 1.22 10.62 -4.19
C SER A 152 1.47 10.22 -5.64
N ALA A 153 0.63 9.34 -6.19
CA ALA A 153 0.73 8.90 -7.57
C ALA A 153 -0.61 8.45 -8.16
N ALA A 154 -0.82 8.71 -9.44
CA ALA A 154 -1.97 8.18 -10.19
C ALA A 154 -1.70 6.73 -10.60
N ILE A 155 -2.65 5.83 -10.32
CA ILE A 155 -2.54 4.42 -10.71
C ILE A 155 -2.83 4.29 -12.21
N PRO A 156 -1.95 3.61 -12.99
CA PRO A 156 -2.13 3.42 -14.41
C PRO A 156 -3.42 2.65 -14.73
N THR A 157 -4.01 2.97 -15.86
CA THR A 157 -5.04 2.12 -16.47
C THR A 157 -4.42 0.81 -16.95
N SER A 158 -5.25 -0.23 -17.13
CA SER A 158 -4.75 -1.50 -17.71
C SER A 158 -4.09 -1.31 -19.07
N ALA A 159 -4.58 -0.36 -19.88
CA ALA A 159 -3.99 -0.06 -21.19
C ALA A 159 -2.60 0.59 -21.06
N GLN A 160 -2.45 1.54 -20.14
CA GLN A 160 -1.15 2.19 -19.87
C GLN A 160 -0.12 1.19 -19.33
N ALA A 161 -0.50 0.37 -18.35
CA ALA A 161 0.39 -0.64 -17.79
C ALA A 161 0.73 -1.76 -18.81
N ALA A 162 -0.22 -2.16 -19.65
CA ALA A 162 0.05 -3.08 -20.75
C ALA A 162 1.04 -2.49 -21.77
N ALA A 163 0.84 -1.23 -22.17
CA ALA A 163 1.75 -0.52 -23.07
C ALA A 163 3.15 -0.37 -22.46
N ARG A 164 3.25 -0.10 -21.16
CA ARG A 164 4.52 -0.03 -20.42
C ARG A 164 5.34 -1.33 -20.51
N LEU A 165 4.66 -2.48 -20.59
CA LEU A 165 5.29 -3.80 -20.73
C LEU A 165 5.45 -4.27 -22.19
N GLY A 166 4.95 -3.53 -23.17
CA GLY A 166 4.87 -4.00 -24.55
C GLY A 166 3.89 -5.16 -24.72
N TRP A 167 2.86 -5.28 -23.86
CA TRP A 167 1.90 -6.38 -23.92
C TRP A 167 0.58 -5.97 -24.58
N ALA A 168 -0.05 -6.94 -25.26
CA ALA A 168 -1.44 -6.79 -25.66
C ALA A 168 -2.35 -6.64 -24.43
N LEU A 169 -3.34 -5.74 -24.50
CA LEU A 169 -4.28 -5.47 -23.41
C LEU A 169 -5.02 -6.74 -22.92
N THR A 170 -5.35 -7.65 -23.86
CA THR A 170 -5.99 -8.94 -23.55
C THR A 170 -5.10 -9.84 -22.70
N LYS A 171 -3.79 -9.91 -23.01
CA LYS A 171 -2.79 -10.63 -22.21
C LYS A 171 -2.72 -10.05 -20.80
N PHE A 172 -2.66 -8.71 -20.71
CA PHE A 172 -2.58 -8.00 -19.43
C PHE A 172 -3.81 -8.27 -18.56
N ASN A 173 -5.03 -8.06 -19.10
CA ASN A 173 -6.26 -8.24 -18.32
C ASN A 173 -6.44 -9.67 -17.82
N ARG A 174 -6.14 -10.70 -18.64
CA ARG A 174 -6.18 -12.10 -18.21
C ARG A 174 -5.22 -12.38 -17.05
N LYS A 175 -4.00 -11.81 -17.09
CA LYS A 175 -3.04 -11.96 -15.98
C LYS A 175 -3.47 -11.18 -14.75
N LEU A 176 -4.06 -10.00 -14.91
CA LEU A 176 -4.61 -9.21 -13.82
C LEU A 176 -5.71 -9.98 -13.07
N ASP A 177 -6.64 -10.60 -13.81
CA ASP A 177 -7.68 -11.42 -13.21
C ASP A 177 -7.08 -12.60 -12.44
N ASN A 178 -6.10 -13.30 -13.01
CA ASN A 178 -5.42 -14.42 -12.35
C ASN A 178 -4.68 -13.99 -11.06
N VAL A 179 -4.04 -12.83 -11.07
CA VAL A 179 -3.36 -12.29 -9.86
C VAL A 179 -4.38 -11.95 -8.79
N CYS A 180 -5.45 -11.23 -9.16
CA CYS A 180 -6.52 -10.88 -8.23
C CYS A 180 -7.17 -12.12 -7.61
N ASP A 181 -7.47 -13.15 -8.42
CA ASP A 181 -8.02 -14.42 -7.93
C ASP A 181 -7.09 -15.15 -6.99
N LYS A 182 -5.79 -15.12 -7.27
CA LYS A 182 -4.77 -15.78 -6.46
C LYS A 182 -4.61 -15.10 -5.10
N LEU A 183 -4.52 -13.78 -5.09
CA LEU A 183 -4.39 -13.01 -3.85
C LEU A 183 -5.67 -13.03 -3.01
N ASP A 184 -6.85 -13.02 -3.64
CA ASP A 184 -8.13 -13.14 -2.95
C ASP A 184 -8.26 -14.47 -2.20
N ARG A 185 -7.85 -15.61 -2.82
CA ARG A 185 -7.79 -16.92 -2.16
C ARG A 185 -6.82 -16.95 -0.97
N ASN A 186 -5.83 -16.08 -0.96
CA ASN A 186 -4.88 -15.91 0.14
C ASN A 186 -5.31 -14.82 1.14
N GLY A 187 -6.57 -14.39 1.09
CA GLY A 187 -7.18 -13.52 2.09
C GLY A 187 -7.04 -12.02 1.84
N VAL A 188 -6.49 -11.60 0.68
CA VAL A 188 -6.39 -10.18 0.32
C VAL A 188 -7.77 -9.66 -0.09
N ARG A 189 -8.41 -8.89 0.79
CA ARG A 189 -9.76 -8.36 0.59
C ARG A 189 -9.78 -7.22 -0.43
N GLY A 190 -10.94 -7.07 -1.14
CA GLY A 190 -11.20 -5.94 -2.04
C GLY A 190 -10.71 -6.13 -3.48
N LEU A 191 -10.23 -7.32 -3.85
CA LEU A 191 -9.79 -7.67 -5.20
C LEU A 191 -10.92 -8.21 -6.09
N ARG A 192 -11.98 -8.75 -5.50
CA ARG A 192 -13.21 -9.15 -6.19
C ARG A 192 -14.35 -8.18 -5.91
N GLY A 193 -15.11 -7.82 -6.94
CA GLY A 193 -16.35 -7.07 -6.77
C GLY A 193 -17.42 -7.92 -6.08
N GLY A 194 -18.07 -7.37 -5.04
CA GLY A 194 -19.31 -7.92 -4.50
C GLY A 194 -20.50 -7.60 -5.41
N PRO A 195 -21.70 -8.18 -5.17
CA PRO A 195 -22.89 -8.05 -6.05
C PRO A 195 -23.39 -6.62 -6.32
N GLN A 196 -22.83 -5.59 -5.69
CA GLN A 196 -23.12 -4.17 -5.91
C GLN A 196 -21.91 -3.23 -5.78
N GLN A 197 -20.69 -3.75 -5.70
CA GLN A 197 -19.48 -2.94 -5.75
C GLN A 197 -18.72 -3.27 -7.01
N LEU A 198 -18.83 -2.37 -8.00
CA LEU A 198 -17.96 -2.36 -9.16
C LEU A 198 -16.50 -2.34 -8.70
N ALA A 199 -15.69 -3.19 -9.31
CA ALA A 199 -14.25 -3.30 -9.09
C ALA A 199 -13.47 -2.03 -9.53
N VAL A 200 -14.01 -0.85 -9.27
CA VAL A 200 -13.43 0.44 -9.65
C VAL A 200 -12.08 0.65 -8.97
N ASN A 201 -11.85 -0.05 -7.86
CA ASN A 201 -10.64 0.13 -7.05
C ASN A 201 -9.73 -1.11 -6.94
N ARG A 202 -10.00 -2.21 -7.70
CA ARG A 202 -9.20 -3.44 -7.54
C ARG A 202 -7.72 -3.24 -7.88
N ARG A 203 -7.39 -2.39 -8.89
CA ARG A 203 -6.01 -2.06 -9.23
C ARG A 203 -5.33 -1.29 -8.12
N ALA A 204 -6.02 -0.30 -7.56
CA ALA A 204 -5.54 0.45 -6.42
C ALA A 204 -5.24 -0.46 -5.24
N ARG A 205 -6.19 -1.31 -4.89
CA ARG A 205 -6.03 -2.27 -3.81
C ARG A 205 -4.90 -3.27 -4.05
N LEU A 206 -4.72 -3.68 -5.30
CA LEU A 206 -3.63 -4.55 -5.72
C LEU A 206 -2.26 -3.87 -5.56
N VAL A 207 -2.15 -2.60 -5.97
CA VAL A 207 -0.94 -1.79 -5.80
C VAL A 207 -0.63 -1.57 -4.33
N GLU A 208 -1.62 -1.14 -3.53
CA GLU A 208 -1.47 -0.95 -2.09
C GLU A 208 -0.93 -2.21 -1.41
N HIS A 209 -1.54 -3.37 -1.74
CA HIS A 209 -1.08 -4.64 -1.18
C HIS A 209 0.34 -5.00 -1.65
N ALA A 210 0.63 -4.88 -2.94
CA ALA A 210 1.92 -5.26 -3.50
C ALA A 210 3.08 -4.40 -2.95
N VAL A 211 2.85 -3.10 -2.78
CA VAL A 211 3.83 -2.17 -2.21
C VAL A 211 3.98 -2.40 -0.70
N ALA A 212 2.86 -2.45 0.03
CA ALA A 212 2.86 -2.63 1.48
C ALA A 212 3.48 -3.98 1.92
N SER A 213 3.24 -5.06 1.15
CA SER A 213 3.84 -6.38 1.41
C SER A 213 5.23 -6.56 0.77
N ARG A 214 5.81 -5.51 0.22
CA ARG A 214 7.08 -5.54 -0.51
C ARG A 214 7.19 -6.66 -1.55
N ILE A 215 6.05 -7.03 -2.16
CA ILE A 215 6.04 -7.92 -3.32
C ILE A 215 6.76 -7.26 -4.49
N VAL A 216 6.63 -5.93 -4.60
CA VAL A 216 7.34 -5.09 -5.56
C VAL A 216 8.06 -3.94 -4.84
N SER A 217 9.22 -3.52 -5.37
CA SER A 217 10.05 -2.47 -4.80
C SER A 217 10.72 -1.63 -5.90
N ALA A 218 11.18 -0.44 -5.56
CA ALA A 218 11.72 0.53 -6.52
C ALA A 218 12.99 0.04 -7.24
N ASP A 219 13.80 -0.79 -6.59
CA ASP A 219 15.02 -1.38 -7.18
C ASP A 219 14.73 -2.33 -8.35
N GLN A 220 13.51 -2.83 -8.45
CA GLN A 220 13.07 -3.73 -9.51
C GLN A 220 12.58 -2.99 -10.77
N LEU A 221 12.36 -1.67 -10.72
CA LEU A 221 11.82 -0.89 -11.84
C LEU A 221 12.58 -1.05 -13.16
N PRO A 222 13.93 -1.21 -13.21
CA PRO A 222 14.65 -1.43 -14.45
C PRO A 222 14.20 -2.67 -15.25
N THR A 223 13.63 -3.69 -14.57
CA THR A 223 13.13 -4.90 -15.25
C THR A 223 11.94 -4.63 -16.17
N LEU A 224 11.23 -3.51 -15.98
CA LEU A 224 10.15 -3.08 -16.88
C LEU A 224 10.68 -2.67 -18.25
N ASP A 225 11.83 -2.00 -18.30
CA ASP A 225 12.46 -1.58 -19.55
C ASP A 225 13.00 -2.80 -20.32
N GLU A 226 13.55 -3.78 -19.60
CA GLU A 226 13.99 -5.04 -20.17
C GLU A 226 12.85 -5.84 -20.78
N GLU A 227 11.69 -5.91 -20.11
CA GLU A 227 10.52 -6.59 -20.62
C GLU A 227 9.92 -5.86 -21.82
N HIS A 228 9.88 -4.51 -21.77
CA HIS A 228 9.41 -3.71 -22.90
C HIS A 228 10.29 -3.96 -24.14
N ALA A 229 11.61 -3.93 -23.99
CA ALA A 229 12.55 -4.17 -25.07
C ALA A 229 12.36 -5.57 -25.69
N ARG A 230 12.19 -6.61 -24.87
CA ARG A 230 11.92 -7.99 -25.32
C ARG A 230 10.64 -8.12 -26.16
N ASN A 231 9.62 -7.30 -25.89
CA ASN A 231 8.34 -7.36 -26.61
C ASN A 231 8.26 -6.36 -27.78
N ALA A 232 9.15 -5.36 -27.84
CA ALA A 232 9.22 -4.38 -28.93
C ALA A 232 10.00 -4.91 -30.15
N ASP A 233 10.89 -5.88 -29.96
CA ASP A 233 11.67 -6.52 -31.03
C ASP A 233 11.28 -8.01 -31.14
N PRO A 234 10.13 -8.34 -31.79
CA PRO A 234 9.77 -9.73 -32.06
C PRO A 234 10.71 -10.25 -33.16
N ALA A 235 11.66 -11.12 -32.77
CA ALA A 235 12.54 -11.84 -33.70
C ALA A 235 11.75 -12.67 -34.73
#